data_54eeec4d34391ede0d81bde52246341e
#
_entry.id   54eeec4d34391ede0d81bde52246341e
#
_cell.length_a   1.000
_cell.length_b   1.000
_cell.length_c   1.000
_cell.angle_alpha   90.00
_cell.angle_beta   90.00
_cell.angle_gamma   90.00
#
_symmetry.space_group_name_H-M   'P 1'
#
loop_
_entity.id
_entity.type
_entity.pdbx_description
1 polymer ?
#
loop_
_entity_poly.entity_id
_entity_poly.type
_entity_poly.pdbx_seq_one_letter_code
_entity_poly.pdbx_strand_id
1 'polypeptide(L)'
;MIYLIVAFILLLLCLRYDLFERTKGRKECYLIVLVALILIAGLRWRVGGDTTRYLYSFYYDTPLLKDLTADDLQIGNKPLWRILLSFVYTIGGKFFWVQIIESAFVNILIFKYIKKHCQYIFTCVFFYYISLYILFNTEVMKAAFGIVVCLFANDYMLDRKWLKAYLLIVIGVLFHPQVIVFAFTPLFLSLRINKISILLLLLSYFVGYAIQISVGDYLDLLESMGDDAVGDKLASYGSNPSYIEERTLKWQIINSFPIIIYSIVCVYLLKNRLSDKLLRLQPFFIMGLAYQIMSLKVYVFYRIADSYKIYILIFLAYTIVTITKDSRLLHKQVALFRTFLLFSPLVLSLLFNTMVRNRVKYYPYTSVFKREIIRKRELHVHNEPMIEYSCANKNQY
;
A
#
# COMPACT_ATOMS: atom_id res chain seq x y z
N MET A 1 -2.03 3.24 -21.26
CA MET A 1 -0.88 2.52 -21.87
C MET A 1 0.37 2.57 -21.00
N ILE A 2 0.79 3.71 -20.42
CA ILE A 2 2.05 3.81 -19.67
C ILE A 2 2.20 2.74 -18.56
N TYR A 3 1.15 2.50 -17.76
CA TYR A 3 1.20 1.53 -16.68
C TYR A 3 1.44 0.08 -17.16
N LEU A 4 0.85 -0.30 -18.30
CA LEU A 4 1.06 -1.63 -18.89
C LEU A 4 2.47 -1.77 -19.48
N ILE A 5 2.99 -0.71 -20.11
CA ILE A 5 4.36 -0.69 -20.62
C ILE A 5 5.36 -0.88 -19.48
N VAL A 6 5.18 -0.16 -18.37
CA VAL A 6 6.06 -0.31 -17.20
C VAL A 6 5.94 -1.72 -16.59
N ALA A 7 4.72 -2.26 -16.46
CA ALA A 7 4.53 -3.64 -15.98
C ALA A 7 5.27 -4.65 -16.87
N PHE A 8 5.18 -4.50 -18.19
CA PHE A 8 5.85 -5.36 -19.15
C PHE A 8 7.39 -5.26 -19.05
N ILE A 9 7.90 -4.03 -18.98
CA ILE A 9 9.36 -3.80 -18.78
C ILE A 9 9.83 -4.46 -17.49
N LEU A 10 9.10 -4.27 -16.37
CA LEU A 10 9.43 -4.90 -15.10
C LEU A 10 9.41 -6.42 -15.19
N LEU A 11 8.45 -7.01 -15.90
CA LEU A 11 8.40 -8.45 -16.14
C LEU A 11 9.65 -8.95 -16.90
N LEU A 12 10.08 -8.23 -17.95
CA LEU A 12 11.31 -8.56 -18.68
C LEU A 12 12.54 -8.47 -17.78
N LEU A 13 12.60 -7.48 -16.88
CA LEU A 13 13.70 -7.35 -15.92
C LEU A 13 13.69 -8.47 -14.87
N CYS A 14 12.51 -8.93 -14.43
CA CYS A 14 12.38 -10.12 -13.56
C CYS A 14 12.97 -11.36 -14.24
N LEU A 15 12.61 -11.60 -15.50
CA LEU A 15 13.14 -12.73 -16.28
C LEU A 15 14.66 -12.61 -16.42
N ARG A 16 15.16 -11.44 -16.82
CA ARG A 16 16.58 -11.22 -17.07
C ARG A 16 17.46 -11.37 -15.82
N TYR A 17 17.08 -10.71 -14.72
CA TYR A 17 17.96 -10.56 -13.56
C TYR A 17 17.68 -11.54 -12.42
N ASP A 18 16.42 -11.89 -12.21
CA ASP A 18 16.06 -12.76 -11.08
C ASP A 18 15.93 -14.22 -11.51
N LEU A 19 15.41 -14.51 -12.74
CA LEU A 19 15.26 -15.88 -13.23
C LEU A 19 16.52 -16.37 -13.96
N PHE A 20 17.03 -15.58 -14.94
CA PHE A 20 18.22 -15.94 -15.72
C PHE A 20 19.54 -15.47 -15.08
N GLU A 21 19.49 -14.85 -13.90
CA GLU A 21 20.63 -14.47 -13.06
C GLU A 21 21.72 -13.61 -13.77
N ARG A 22 21.30 -12.82 -14.78
CA ARG A 22 22.24 -11.92 -15.44
C ARG A 22 22.64 -10.80 -14.49
N THR A 23 23.94 -10.48 -14.41
CA THR A 23 24.48 -9.46 -13.48
C THR A 23 24.76 -8.14 -14.17
N LYS A 24 25.13 -8.16 -15.46
CA LYS A 24 25.52 -6.95 -16.22
C LYS A 24 24.34 -5.98 -16.34
N GLY A 25 24.55 -4.76 -15.86
CA GLY A 25 23.53 -3.69 -15.90
C GLY A 25 22.44 -3.80 -14.83
N ARG A 26 22.57 -4.71 -13.84
CA ARG A 26 21.53 -4.95 -12.80
C ARG A 26 21.31 -3.72 -11.91
N LYS A 27 22.40 -3.05 -11.50
CA LYS A 27 22.33 -1.87 -10.62
C LYS A 27 21.76 -0.67 -11.36
N GLU A 28 22.21 -0.46 -12.58
CA GLU A 28 21.77 0.63 -13.46
C GLU A 28 20.28 0.51 -13.78
N CYS A 29 19.82 -0.67 -14.19
CA CYS A 29 18.40 -0.91 -14.44
C CYS A 29 17.54 -0.71 -13.19
N TYR A 30 18.05 -1.10 -12.00
CA TYR A 30 17.32 -0.89 -10.75
C TYR A 30 17.14 0.61 -10.45
N LEU A 31 18.18 1.41 -10.67
CA LEU A 31 18.14 2.85 -10.49
C LEU A 31 17.24 3.54 -11.55
N ILE A 32 17.35 3.12 -12.82
CA ILE A 32 16.49 3.64 -13.90
C ILE A 32 15.01 3.39 -13.58
N VAL A 33 14.67 2.18 -13.14
CA VAL A 33 13.29 1.84 -12.73
C VAL A 33 12.83 2.73 -11.58
N LEU A 34 13.67 2.91 -10.54
CA LEU A 34 13.33 3.79 -9.42
C LEU A 34 13.02 5.21 -9.90
N VAL A 35 13.92 5.81 -10.70
CA VAL A 35 13.74 7.17 -11.23
C VAL A 35 12.48 7.26 -12.11
N ALA A 36 12.26 6.28 -12.98
CA ALA A 36 11.07 6.24 -13.84
C ALA A 36 9.78 6.20 -13.00
N LEU A 37 9.72 5.38 -11.95
CA LEU A 37 8.56 5.30 -11.08
C LEU A 37 8.33 6.61 -10.31
N ILE A 38 9.39 7.24 -9.80
CA ILE A 38 9.30 8.56 -9.15
C ILE A 38 8.73 9.60 -10.11
N LEU A 39 9.21 9.65 -11.34
CA LEU A 39 8.75 10.64 -12.34
C LEU A 39 7.31 10.37 -12.78
N ILE A 40 6.92 9.11 -13.01
CA ILE A 40 5.54 8.76 -13.39
C ILE A 40 4.55 9.15 -12.27
N ALA A 41 4.89 8.90 -11.01
CA ALA A 41 4.03 9.29 -9.91
C ALA A 41 4.09 10.80 -9.62
N GLY A 42 5.29 11.39 -9.58
CA GLY A 42 5.49 12.80 -9.22
C GLY A 42 4.95 13.79 -10.25
N LEU A 43 5.02 13.45 -11.53
CA LEU A 43 4.61 14.33 -12.64
C LEU A 43 3.17 14.07 -13.13
N ARG A 44 2.39 13.26 -12.41
CA ARG A 44 0.98 13.01 -12.75
C ARG A 44 0.12 14.27 -12.53
N TRP A 45 -0.89 14.44 -13.38
CA TRP A 45 -1.87 15.50 -13.23
C TRP A 45 -3.26 14.91 -13.00
N ARG A 46 -3.84 15.16 -11.80
CA ARG A 46 -5.19 14.74 -11.44
C ARG A 46 -5.47 13.23 -11.68
N VAL A 47 -4.46 12.39 -11.52
CA VAL A 47 -4.57 10.92 -11.62
C VAL A 47 -4.64 10.33 -10.21
N GLY A 48 -5.68 9.56 -9.94
CA GLY A 48 -5.99 8.97 -8.63
C GLY A 48 -7.28 9.51 -8.05
N GLY A 49 -7.98 8.70 -7.25
CA GLY A 49 -9.25 9.06 -6.63
C GLY A 49 -9.10 10.22 -5.65
N ASP A 50 -8.11 10.18 -4.78
CA ASP A 50 -7.89 11.22 -3.76
C ASP A 50 -6.99 12.38 -4.23
N THR A 51 -6.35 12.25 -5.39
CA THR A 51 -5.38 13.27 -5.87
C THR A 51 -6.01 14.64 -6.02
N THR A 52 -7.23 14.73 -6.54
CA THR A 52 -7.92 16.01 -6.74
C THR A 52 -8.29 16.64 -5.39
N ARG A 53 -8.68 15.82 -4.40
CA ARG A 53 -8.95 16.28 -3.03
C ARG A 53 -7.67 16.83 -2.38
N TYR A 54 -6.53 16.17 -2.56
CA TYR A 54 -5.24 16.68 -2.08
C TYR A 54 -4.83 17.97 -2.79
N LEU A 55 -5.07 18.06 -4.10
CA LEU A 55 -4.83 19.27 -4.89
C LEU A 55 -5.65 20.45 -4.36
N TYR A 56 -6.96 20.22 -4.14
CA TYR A 56 -7.85 21.23 -3.57
C TYR A 56 -7.38 21.68 -2.18
N SER A 57 -7.14 20.75 -1.27
CA SER A 57 -6.66 21.05 0.08
C SER A 57 -5.33 21.80 0.06
N PHE A 58 -4.45 21.55 -0.91
CA PHE A 58 -3.19 22.29 -1.03
C PHE A 58 -3.41 23.77 -1.34
N TYR A 59 -4.32 24.10 -2.25
CA TYR A 59 -4.50 25.50 -2.67
C TYR A 59 -5.46 26.29 -1.81
N TYR A 60 -6.41 25.67 -1.13
CA TYR A 60 -7.48 26.36 -0.38
C TYR A 60 -7.40 26.20 1.13
N ASP A 61 -6.88 25.06 1.62
CA ASP A 61 -6.91 24.76 3.05
C ASP A 61 -5.50 24.83 3.68
N THR A 62 -4.44 25.06 2.88
CA THR A 62 -3.08 25.03 3.40
C THR A 62 -2.63 26.43 3.81
N PRO A 63 -2.34 26.68 5.11
CA PRO A 63 -1.80 27.95 5.58
C PRO A 63 -0.34 28.13 5.16
N LEU A 64 0.16 29.35 5.17
CA LEU A 64 1.59 29.59 5.12
C LEU A 64 2.28 28.99 6.35
N LEU A 65 3.57 28.68 6.23
CA LEU A 65 4.32 28.05 7.33
C LEU A 65 4.30 28.89 8.63
N LYS A 66 4.30 30.23 8.50
CA LYS A 66 4.22 31.18 9.62
C LYS A 66 2.84 31.24 10.26
N ASP A 67 1.79 30.84 9.55
CA ASP A 67 0.39 30.94 9.97
C ASP A 67 -0.13 29.59 10.50
N LEU A 68 0.74 28.60 10.67
CA LEU A 68 0.39 27.31 11.27
C LEU A 68 -0.04 27.49 12.72
N THR A 69 -1.19 26.95 13.07
CA THR A 69 -1.76 26.99 14.43
C THR A 69 -1.43 25.74 15.23
N ALA A 70 -1.66 25.77 16.54
CA ALA A 70 -1.53 24.58 17.38
C ALA A 70 -2.49 23.45 16.95
N ASP A 71 -3.68 23.80 16.43
CA ASP A 71 -4.64 22.81 15.90
C ASP A 71 -4.12 22.10 14.66
N ASP A 72 -3.43 22.81 13.76
CA ASP A 72 -2.79 22.19 12.59
C ASP A 72 -1.75 21.15 12.97
N LEU A 73 -1.14 21.29 14.15
CA LEU A 73 -0.08 20.43 14.67
C LEU A 73 -0.60 19.26 15.54
N GLN A 74 -1.91 19.13 15.75
CA GLN A 74 -2.49 17.98 16.42
C GLN A 74 -2.31 16.71 15.58
N ILE A 75 -2.15 15.56 16.26
CA ILE A 75 -1.95 14.24 15.62
C ILE A 75 -3.10 13.91 14.64
N GLY A 76 -4.35 14.26 15.00
CA GLY A 76 -5.53 14.08 14.14
C GLY A 76 -5.42 14.78 12.79
N ASN A 77 -4.71 15.91 12.74
CA ASN A 77 -4.49 16.74 11.54
C ASN A 77 -3.22 16.34 10.75
N LYS A 78 -2.49 15.31 11.18
CA LYS A 78 -1.30 14.76 10.51
C LYS A 78 -0.21 15.85 10.35
N PRO A 79 0.40 16.30 11.46
CA PRO A 79 1.22 17.50 11.50
C PRO A 79 2.40 17.52 10.52
N LEU A 80 3.12 16.40 10.34
CA LEU A 80 4.24 16.37 9.37
C LEU A 80 3.77 16.50 7.93
N TRP A 81 2.60 15.96 7.60
CA TRP A 81 2.00 16.17 6.29
C TRP A 81 1.58 17.63 6.12
N ARG A 82 0.96 18.23 7.15
CA ARG A 82 0.54 19.64 7.14
C ARG A 82 1.74 20.58 6.96
N ILE A 83 2.82 20.36 7.72
CA ILE A 83 4.08 21.09 7.59
C ILE A 83 4.66 20.97 6.17
N LEU A 84 4.68 19.78 5.59
CA LEU A 84 5.17 19.58 4.22
C LEU A 84 4.37 20.40 3.21
N LEU A 85 3.03 20.39 3.30
CA LEU A 85 2.18 21.19 2.42
C LEU A 85 2.46 22.68 2.59
N SER A 86 2.46 23.17 3.85
CA SER A 86 2.70 24.59 4.19
C SER A 86 4.09 25.06 3.76
N PHE A 87 5.11 24.22 3.89
CA PHE A 87 6.45 24.52 3.40
C PHE A 87 6.47 24.73 1.88
N VAL A 88 5.92 23.77 1.12
CA VAL A 88 5.88 23.88 -0.35
C VAL A 88 5.04 25.07 -0.79
N TYR A 89 3.93 25.33 -0.12
CA TYR A 89 3.05 26.47 -0.41
C TYR A 89 3.73 27.81 -0.13
N THR A 90 4.44 27.93 1.01
CA THR A 90 5.14 29.16 1.44
C THR A 90 6.24 29.57 0.48
N ILE A 91 6.97 28.63 -0.11
CA ILE A 91 8.02 28.92 -1.12
C ILE A 91 7.45 29.16 -2.52
N GLY A 92 6.13 29.30 -2.67
CA GLY A 92 5.47 29.50 -3.97
C GLY A 92 5.44 28.24 -4.85
N GLY A 93 5.66 27.06 -4.27
CA GLY A 93 5.63 25.79 -4.98
C GLY A 93 4.21 25.42 -5.38
N LYS A 94 4.11 24.55 -6.39
CA LYS A 94 2.84 23.99 -6.85
C LYS A 94 2.66 22.56 -6.30
N PHE A 95 1.43 22.07 -6.27
CA PHE A 95 1.11 20.74 -5.71
C PHE A 95 1.93 19.59 -6.32
N PHE A 96 2.34 19.68 -7.59
CA PHE A 96 3.18 18.64 -8.20
C PHE A 96 4.55 18.48 -7.50
N TRP A 97 5.08 19.53 -6.82
CA TRP A 97 6.28 19.39 -6.00
C TRP A 97 6.04 18.49 -4.79
N VAL A 98 4.86 18.60 -4.16
CA VAL A 98 4.45 17.67 -3.09
C VAL A 98 4.40 16.24 -3.61
N GLN A 99 3.87 16.03 -4.83
CA GLN A 99 3.81 14.71 -5.46
C GLN A 99 5.22 14.15 -5.77
N ILE A 100 6.15 15.00 -6.23
CA ILE A 100 7.54 14.58 -6.50
C ILE A 100 8.23 14.21 -5.17
N ILE A 101 8.11 15.04 -4.14
CA ILE A 101 8.71 14.78 -2.82
C ILE A 101 8.14 13.48 -2.24
N GLU A 102 6.83 13.30 -2.28
CA GLU A 102 6.17 12.09 -1.81
C GLU A 102 6.64 10.86 -2.58
N SER A 103 6.56 10.89 -3.91
CA SER A 103 6.94 9.75 -4.72
C SER A 103 8.43 9.41 -4.61
N ALA A 104 9.29 10.42 -4.48
CA ALA A 104 10.72 10.19 -4.24
C ALA A 104 10.94 9.53 -2.88
N PHE A 105 10.38 10.10 -1.81
CA PHE A 105 10.55 9.58 -0.46
C PHE A 105 10.06 8.13 -0.33
N VAL A 106 8.83 7.89 -0.75
CA VAL A 106 8.19 6.58 -0.65
C VAL A 106 8.93 5.53 -1.49
N ASN A 107 9.18 5.82 -2.76
CA ASN A 107 9.80 4.83 -3.65
C ASN A 107 11.29 4.59 -3.31
N ILE A 108 12.05 5.61 -2.93
CA ILE A 108 13.45 5.42 -2.49
C ILE A 108 13.52 4.50 -1.28
N LEU A 109 12.67 4.73 -0.26
CA LEU A 109 12.67 3.91 0.95
C LEU A 109 12.20 2.48 0.67
N ILE A 110 11.16 2.28 -0.14
CA ILE A 110 10.71 0.94 -0.54
C ILE A 110 11.79 0.20 -1.32
N PHE A 111 12.41 0.83 -2.31
CA PHE A 111 13.49 0.22 -3.08
C PHE A 111 14.69 -0.12 -2.18
N LYS A 112 15.06 0.78 -1.28
CA LYS A 112 16.11 0.52 -0.29
C LYS A 112 15.74 -0.69 0.60
N TYR A 113 14.49 -0.79 1.04
CA TYR A 113 13.98 -1.89 1.86
C TYR A 113 13.98 -3.21 1.08
N ILE A 114 13.46 -3.23 -0.14
CA ILE A 114 13.48 -4.40 -1.03
C ILE A 114 14.91 -4.87 -1.27
N LYS A 115 15.84 -3.95 -1.61
CA LYS A 115 17.24 -4.29 -1.86
C LYS A 115 17.92 -4.90 -0.63
N LYS A 116 17.54 -4.48 0.58
CA LYS A 116 18.08 -5.00 1.84
C LYS A 116 17.59 -6.43 2.14
N HIS A 117 16.31 -6.69 1.91
CA HIS A 117 15.63 -7.88 2.43
C HIS A 117 15.27 -8.92 1.36
N CYS A 118 15.20 -8.55 0.10
CA CYS A 118 14.81 -9.46 -0.97
C CYS A 118 16.00 -9.85 -1.84
N GLN A 119 16.14 -11.17 -2.09
CA GLN A 119 17.13 -11.70 -3.02
C GLN A 119 16.73 -11.42 -4.48
N TYR A 120 15.45 -11.51 -4.78
CA TYR A 120 14.86 -11.35 -6.12
C TYR A 120 14.20 -9.99 -6.24
N ILE A 121 15.05 -8.96 -6.38
CA ILE A 121 14.65 -7.56 -6.24
C ILE A 121 13.69 -7.09 -7.33
N PHE A 122 13.88 -7.51 -8.59
CA PHE A 122 13.02 -7.09 -9.69
C PHE A 122 11.64 -7.75 -9.61
N THR A 123 11.57 -9.00 -9.20
CA THR A 123 10.31 -9.70 -8.96
C THR A 123 9.52 -9.04 -7.84
N CYS A 124 10.21 -8.67 -6.74
CA CYS A 124 9.57 -7.94 -5.65
C CYS A 124 9.08 -6.54 -6.10
N VAL A 125 9.90 -5.80 -6.88
CA VAL A 125 9.51 -4.51 -7.45
C VAL A 125 8.34 -4.64 -8.42
N PHE A 126 8.29 -5.69 -9.23
CA PHE A 126 7.15 -5.97 -10.09
C PHE A 126 5.85 -6.14 -9.28
N PHE A 127 5.88 -6.96 -8.21
CA PHE A 127 4.72 -7.13 -7.34
C PHE A 127 4.37 -5.86 -6.57
N TYR A 128 5.35 -5.10 -6.10
CA TYR A 128 5.12 -3.78 -5.54
C TYR A 128 4.40 -2.87 -6.53
N TYR A 129 4.88 -2.82 -7.77
CA TYR A 129 4.31 -1.98 -8.82
C TYR A 129 2.84 -2.29 -9.09
N ILE A 130 2.48 -3.57 -9.25
CA ILE A 130 1.10 -3.95 -9.59
C ILE A 130 0.14 -3.94 -8.40
N SER A 131 0.63 -3.90 -7.15
CA SER A 131 -0.21 -4.02 -5.95
C SER A 131 -0.26 -2.78 -5.07
N LEU A 132 0.86 -2.07 -4.87
CA LEU A 132 0.99 -0.98 -3.91
C LEU A 132 1.37 0.35 -4.54
N TYR A 133 2.13 0.36 -5.63
CA TYR A 133 2.70 1.57 -6.19
C TYR A 133 1.66 2.64 -6.51
N ILE A 134 0.60 2.29 -7.25
CA ILE A 134 -0.47 3.23 -7.57
C ILE A 134 -1.17 3.68 -6.30
N LEU A 135 -1.54 2.75 -5.43
CA LEU A 135 -2.23 3.05 -4.17
C LEU A 135 -1.44 4.03 -3.30
N PHE A 136 -0.16 3.78 -3.07
CA PHE A 136 0.68 4.59 -2.19
C PHE A 136 0.89 5.98 -2.76
N ASN A 137 1.13 6.09 -4.05
CA ASN A 137 1.46 7.36 -4.68
C ASN A 137 0.23 8.17 -5.10
N THR A 138 -1.01 7.65 -5.02
CA THR A 138 -2.21 8.38 -5.48
C THR A 138 -3.33 8.48 -4.45
N GLU A 139 -3.64 7.39 -3.73
CA GLU A 139 -4.80 7.34 -2.82
C GLU A 139 -4.39 7.58 -1.36
N VAL A 140 -3.34 6.91 -0.88
CA VAL A 140 -2.96 6.94 0.53
C VAL A 140 -1.62 7.64 0.78
N MET A 141 -1.33 8.72 0.06
CA MET A 141 -0.05 9.45 0.09
C MET A 141 0.44 9.73 1.52
N LYS A 142 -0.43 10.26 2.40
CA LYS A 142 -0.08 10.57 3.80
C LYS A 142 0.32 9.32 4.58
N ALA A 143 -0.45 8.24 4.43
CA ALA A 143 -0.18 6.98 5.11
C ALA A 143 1.07 6.30 4.56
N ALA A 144 1.34 6.42 3.26
CA ALA A 144 2.52 5.84 2.62
C ALA A 144 3.83 6.37 3.23
N PHE A 145 3.92 7.68 3.54
CA PHE A 145 5.05 8.24 4.29
C PHE A 145 5.27 7.50 5.62
N GLY A 146 4.21 7.38 6.42
CA GLY A 146 4.29 6.71 7.72
C GLY A 146 4.65 5.23 7.60
N ILE A 147 4.02 4.52 6.66
CA ILE A 147 4.25 3.09 6.42
C ILE A 147 5.71 2.82 6.07
N VAL A 148 6.29 3.58 5.12
CA VAL A 148 7.67 3.31 4.68
C VAL A 148 8.70 3.60 5.78
N VAL A 149 8.44 4.57 6.66
CA VAL A 149 9.28 4.83 7.84
C VAL A 149 9.17 3.65 8.83
N CYS A 150 7.95 3.14 9.06
CA CYS A 150 7.71 2.04 9.98
C CYS A 150 8.25 0.69 9.49
N LEU A 151 8.49 0.50 8.18
CA LEU A 151 9.24 -0.68 7.70
C LEU A 151 10.64 -0.76 8.36
N PHE A 152 11.33 0.39 8.47
CA PHE A 152 12.63 0.44 9.14
C PHE A 152 12.52 0.38 10.67
N ALA A 153 11.40 0.83 11.26
CA ALA A 153 11.12 0.63 12.67
C ALA A 153 11.07 -0.86 13.01
N ASN A 154 10.44 -1.68 12.16
CA ASN A 154 10.38 -3.12 12.32
C ASN A 154 11.79 -3.77 12.29
N ASP A 155 12.70 -3.26 11.46
CA ASP A 155 14.09 -3.72 11.48
C ASP A 155 14.77 -3.46 12.84
N TYR A 156 14.55 -2.27 13.41
CA TYR A 156 15.07 -1.95 14.75
C TYR A 156 14.42 -2.78 15.85
N MET A 157 13.14 -3.14 15.72
CA MET A 157 12.48 -4.07 16.65
C MET A 157 13.12 -5.46 16.63
N LEU A 158 13.42 -5.97 15.41
CA LEU A 158 14.12 -7.25 15.25
C LEU A 158 15.53 -7.21 15.88
N ASP A 159 16.18 -6.06 15.86
CA ASP A 159 17.49 -5.85 16.48
C ASP A 159 17.41 -5.46 17.97
N ARG A 160 16.21 -5.48 18.59
CA ARG A 160 15.96 -5.07 19.97
C ARG A 160 16.32 -3.61 20.30
N LYS A 161 16.39 -2.75 19.28
CA LYS A 161 16.68 -1.31 19.40
C LYS A 161 15.38 -0.52 19.58
N TRP A 162 14.71 -0.76 20.69
CA TRP A 162 13.34 -0.30 20.96
C TRP A 162 13.16 1.22 20.81
N LEU A 163 14.06 2.01 21.42
CA LEU A 163 13.97 3.48 21.35
C LEU A 163 13.95 3.97 19.90
N LYS A 164 14.86 3.45 19.06
CA LYS A 164 14.92 3.84 17.63
C LYS A 164 13.66 3.41 16.89
N ALA A 165 13.14 2.21 17.21
CA ALA A 165 11.92 1.71 16.61
C ALA A 165 10.72 2.62 16.93
N TYR A 166 10.51 2.92 18.22
CA TYR A 166 9.38 3.76 18.62
C TYR A 166 9.51 5.21 18.16
N LEU A 167 10.72 5.78 18.09
CA LEU A 167 10.93 7.10 17.50
C LEU A 167 10.48 7.14 16.03
N LEU A 168 10.80 6.10 15.25
CA LEU A 168 10.33 6.02 13.85
C LEU A 168 8.82 5.83 13.77
N ILE A 169 8.21 5.07 14.69
CA ILE A 169 6.75 4.93 14.74
C ILE A 169 6.09 6.27 15.07
N VAL A 170 6.61 7.03 16.01
CA VAL A 170 6.12 8.38 16.32
C VAL A 170 6.19 9.27 15.07
N ILE A 171 7.33 9.30 14.37
CA ILE A 171 7.45 10.03 13.10
C ILE A 171 6.39 9.55 12.10
N GLY A 172 6.20 8.24 11.97
CA GLY A 172 5.17 7.67 11.09
C GLY A 172 3.75 8.13 11.46
N VAL A 173 3.40 8.11 12.75
CA VAL A 173 2.09 8.55 13.28
C VAL A 173 1.84 10.03 13.00
N LEU A 174 2.87 10.87 13.08
CA LEU A 174 2.78 12.30 12.74
C LEU A 174 2.49 12.53 11.24
N PHE A 175 2.80 11.57 10.36
CA PHE A 175 2.32 11.59 8.97
C PHE A 175 0.90 11.03 8.85
N HIS A 176 0.59 9.92 9.55
CA HIS A 176 -0.74 9.33 9.52
C HIS A 176 -0.99 8.40 10.72
N PRO A 177 -2.06 8.62 11.53
CA PRO A 177 -2.33 7.82 12.75
C PRO A 177 -2.49 6.32 12.51
N GLN A 178 -2.89 5.88 11.31
CA GLN A 178 -3.07 4.46 10.96
C GLN A 178 -1.84 3.60 11.31
N VAL A 179 -0.62 4.17 11.22
CA VAL A 179 0.60 3.40 11.41
C VAL A 179 0.93 3.11 12.88
N ILE A 180 0.09 3.58 13.83
CA ILE A 180 0.20 3.22 15.25
C ILE A 180 0.15 1.68 15.45
N VAL A 181 -0.45 0.96 14.51
CA VAL A 181 -0.49 -0.52 14.52
C VAL A 181 0.90 -1.14 14.63
N PHE A 182 1.93 -0.48 14.12
CA PHE A 182 3.31 -0.97 14.25
C PHE A 182 3.82 -0.96 15.69
N ALA A 183 3.24 -0.16 16.58
CA ALA A 183 3.61 -0.16 18.00
C ALA A 183 3.29 -1.50 18.70
N PHE A 184 2.32 -2.26 18.18
CA PHE A 184 1.93 -3.57 18.67
C PHE A 184 2.75 -4.73 18.08
N THR A 185 3.60 -4.46 17.11
CA THR A 185 4.45 -5.47 16.46
C THR A 185 5.28 -6.32 17.45
N PRO A 186 5.83 -5.77 18.57
CA PRO A 186 6.60 -6.57 19.53
C PRO A 186 5.87 -7.80 20.07
N LEU A 187 4.54 -7.74 20.19
CA LEU A 187 3.71 -8.86 20.67
C LEU A 187 3.76 -10.07 19.73
N PHE A 188 4.11 -9.87 18.49
CA PHE A 188 4.05 -10.87 17.43
C PHE A 188 5.42 -11.30 16.90
N LEU A 189 6.53 -10.75 17.43
CA LEU A 189 7.90 -11.06 16.95
C LEU A 189 8.30 -12.54 17.11
N SER A 190 7.62 -13.28 17.98
CA SER A 190 7.83 -14.72 18.17
C SER A 190 7.15 -15.58 17.12
N LEU A 191 6.23 -15.02 16.31
CA LEU A 191 5.53 -15.79 15.28
C LEU A 191 6.50 -16.37 14.26
N ARG A 192 6.28 -17.64 13.94
CA ARG A 192 7.04 -18.37 12.91
C ARG A 192 6.07 -19.12 12.01
N ILE A 193 6.47 -19.31 10.75
CA ILE A 193 5.69 -20.12 9.81
C ILE A 193 5.77 -21.59 10.27
N ASN A 194 4.70 -22.06 10.88
CA ASN A 194 4.54 -23.42 11.40
C ASN A 194 3.04 -23.81 11.37
N LYS A 195 2.71 -25.00 11.85
CA LYS A 195 1.31 -25.48 11.88
C LYS A 195 0.41 -24.58 12.75
N ILE A 196 0.94 -24.03 13.86
CA ILE A 196 0.20 -23.13 14.76
C ILE A 196 -0.13 -21.82 14.04
N SER A 197 0.80 -21.26 13.26
CA SER A 197 0.52 -20.03 12.50
C SER A 197 -0.55 -20.23 11.43
N ILE A 198 -0.64 -21.42 10.83
CA ILE A 198 -1.76 -21.73 9.91
C ILE A 198 -3.09 -21.73 10.65
N LEU A 199 -3.14 -22.35 11.84
CA LEU A 199 -4.34 -22.31 12.66
C LEU A 199 -4.71 -20.87 13.05
N LEU A 200 -3.73 -20.05 13.45
CA LEU A 200 -3.95 -18.63 13.75
C LEU A 200 -4.48 -17.86 12.53
N LEU A 201 -4.00 -18.15 11.33
CA LEU A 201 -4.51 -17.55 10.09
C LEU A 201 -5.96 -17.96 9.81
N LEU A 202 -6.32 -19.22 10.04
CA LEU A 202 -7.73 -19.65 9.93
C LEU A 202 -8.60 -18.95 10.99
N LEU A 203 -8.12 -18.84 12.22
CA LEU A 203 -8.83 -18.14 13.29
C LEU A 203 -8.98 -16.65 13.02
N SER A 204 -8.07 -16.02 12.26
CA SER A 204 -8.15 -14.60 11.90
C SER A 204 -9.46 -14.25 11.15
N TYR A 205 -10.02 -15.18 10.38
CA TYR A 205 -11.30 -14.98 9.74
C TYR A 205 -12.43 -14.86 10.76
N PHE A 206 -12.45 -15.74 11.76
CA PHE A 206 -13.47 -15.73 12.82
C PHE A 206 -13.31 -14.53 13.76
N VAL A 207 -12.06 -14.12 14.02
CA VAL A 207 -11.78 -12.88 14.76
C VAL A 207 -12.31 -11.66 13.98
N GLY A 208 -12.07 -11.59 12.68
CA GLY A 208 -12.64 -10.54 11.84
C GLY A 208 -14.17 -10.54 11.85
N TYR A 209 -14.80 -11.71 11.84
CA TYR A 209 -16.25 -11.85 11.94
C TYR A 209 -16.79 -11.41 13.31
N ALA A 210 -16.16 -11.82 14.40
CA ALA A 210 -16.52 -11.39 15.75
C ALA A 210 -16.41 -9.87 15.93
N ILE A 211 -15.33 -9.26 15.41
CA ILE A 211 -15.15 -7.80 15.43
C ILE A 211 -16.26 -7.11 14.59
N GLN A 212 -16.63 -7.64 13.44
CA GLN A 212 -17.71 -7.09 12.61
C GLN A 212 -19.02 -6.99 13.40
N ILE A 213 -19.41 -8.05 14.10
CA ILE A 213 -20.60 -8.08 14.94
C ILE A 213 -20.48 -7.07 16.08
N SER A 214 -19.39 -7.14 16.85
CA SER A 214 -19.18 -6.27 18.02
C SER A 214 -19.13 -4.78 17.67
N VAL A 215 -18.60 -4.43 16.50
CA VAL A 215 -18.58 -3.03 16.03
C VAL A 215 -19.97 -2.57 15.66
N GLY A 216 -20.81 -3.43 15.06
CA GLY A 216 -22.23 -3.13 14.82
C GLY A 216 -22.96 -2.79 16.13
N ASP A 217 -22.89 -3.70 17.09
CA ASP A 217 -23.52 -3.52 18.41
C ASP A 217 -23.01 -2.27 19.15
N TYR A 218 -21.69 -1.98 19.04
CA TYR A 218 -21.08 -0.82 19.68
C TYR A 218 -21.48 0.51 19.03
N LEU A 219 -21.72 0.53 17.72
CA LEU A 219 -22.17 1.72 17.02
C LEU A 219 -23.65 2.03 17.35
N ASP A 220 -24.48 1.01 17.42
CA ASP A 220 -25.88 1.16 17.87
C ASP A 220 -25.93 1.70 19.30
N LEU A 221 -24.99 1.27 20.17
CA LEU A 221 -24.83 1.79 21.52
C LEU A 221 -24.37 3.25 21.53
N LEU A 222 -23.38 3.62 20.69
CA LEU A 222 -22.87 5.00 20.59
C LEU A 222 -23.91 5.97 20.03
N GLU A 223 -24.71 5.57 19.05
CA GLU A 223 -25.84 6.37 18.55
C GLU A 223 -26.86 6.64 19.67
N SER A 224 -27.00 5.71 20.62
CA SER A 224 -27.88 5.87 21.78
C SER A 224 -27.34 6.80 22.86
N MET A 225 -26.01 7.04 22.91
CA MET A 225 -25.35 7.80 24.01
C MET A 225 -25.05 9.26 23.72
N GLY A 226 -25.23 9.75 22.48
CA GLY A 226 -25.20 11.19 22.07
C GLY A 226 -24.01 12.04 22.51
N ASP A 227 -23.47 12.79 21.55
CA ASP A 227 -22.64 13.99 21.71
C ASP A 227 -21.28 13.88 22.44
N ASP A 228 -20.29 13.36 21.73
CA ASP A 228 -18.87 13.73 21.96
C ASP A 228 -18.08 13.69 20.64
N ALA A 229 -17.13 14.62 20.44
CA ALA A 229 -16.36 14.77 19.19
C ALA A 229 -15.55 13.51 18.75
N VAL A 230 -15.38 12.55 19.64
CA VAL A 230 -14.85 11.20 19.33
C VAL A 230 -15.97 10.32 18.80
N GLY A 231 -17.18 10.46 19.34
CA GLY A 231 -18.40 9.84 18.86
C GLY A 231 -18.71 10.26 17.43
N ASP A 232 -18.63 11.56 17.10
CA ASP A 232 -18.86 12.07 15.74
C ASP A 232 -17.90 11.50 14.69
N LYS A 233 -16.65 11.31 15.02
CA LYS A 233 -15.69 10.66 14.11
C LYS A 233 -15.96 9.16 13.99
N LEU A 234 -16.25 8.48 15.07
CA LEU A 234 -16.65 7.06 15.07
C LEU A 234 -18.00 6.88 14.40
N ALA A 235 -18.97 7.75 14.69
CA ALA A 235 -20.28 7.79 14.01
C ALA A 235 -20.13 8.11 12.52
N SER A 236 -19.22 8.99 12.09
CA SER A 236 -18.94 9.22 10.68
C SER A 236 -18.29 8.01 9.98
N TYR A 237 -17.60 7.16 10.72
CA TYR A 237 -17.13 5.85 10.23
C TYR A 237 -18.26 4.80 10.30
N GLY A 238 -19.13 4.88 11.29
CA GLY A 238 -20.28 4.00 11.49
C GLY A 238 -21.45 4.31 10.56
N SER A 239 -21.75 5.59 10.38
CA SER A 239 -22.81 6.05 9.47
C SER A 239 -22.43 5.97 7.99
N ASN A 240 -21.16 5.67 7.66
CA ASN A 240 -20.78 5.43 6.29
C ASN A 240 -20.93 3.93 5.97
N PRO A 241 -22.00 3.52 5.30
CA PRO A 241 -22.30 2.12 5.00
C PRO A 241 -21.13 1.37 4.40
N SER A 242 -20.24 2.08 3.70
CA SER A 242 -19.08 1.49 3.03
C SER A 242 -18.03 0.86 3.96
N TYR A 243 -18.04 1.18 5.25
CA TYR A 243 -17.10 0.63 6.24
C TYR A 243 -17.63 -0.56 7.02
N ILE A 244 -18.97 -0.65 7.20
CA ILE A 244 -19.65 -1.62 8.07
C ILE A 244 -20.58 -2.54 7.28
N GLU A 245 -21.09 -2.11 6.11
CA GLU A 245 -21.94 -2.96 5.28
C GLU A 245 -21.31 -4.33 5.07
N GLU A 246 -22.11 -5.36 5.25
CA GLU A 246 -21.76 -6.73 4.86
C GLU A 246 -21.25 -6.74 3.43
N ARG A 247 -19.98 -7.08 3.27
CA ARG A 247 -19.39 -7.20 1.95
C ARG A 247 -20.12 -8.27 1.16
N THR A 248 -20.68 -7.90 0.01
CA THR A 248 -21.35 -8.86 -0.85
C THR A 248 -20.49 -10.11 -1.06
N LEU A 249 -21.10 -11.27 -1.12
CA LEU A 249 -20.40 -12.53 -1.37
C LEU A 249 -19.48 -12.44 -2.60
N LYS A 250 -19.94 -11.77 -3.66
CA LYS A 250 -19.13 -11.47 -4.85
C LYS A 250 -17.84 -10.71 -4.52
N TRP A 251 -17.92 -9.69 -3.65
CA TRP A 251 -16.77 -8.92 -3.22
C TRP A 251 -15.80 -9.78 -2.40
N GLN A 252 -16.31 -10.59 -1.47
CA GLN A 252 -15.52 -11.50 -0.66
C GLN A 252 -14.78 -12.52 -1.53
N ILE A 253 -15.45 -13.14 -2.50
CA ILE A 253 -14.84 -14.11 -3.43
C ILE A 253 -13.71 -13.46 -4.23
N ILE A 254 -13.93 -12.29 -4.82
CA ILE A 254 -12.91 -11.59 -5.62
C ILE A 254 -11.69 -11.23 -4.77
N ASN A 255 -11.89 -10.75 -3.54
CA ASN A 255 -10.80 -10.31 -2.68
C ASN A 255 -10.14 -11.46 -1.90
N SER A 256 -10.76 -12.64 -1.80
CA SER A 256 -10.12 -13.83 -1.23
C SER A 256 -9.08 -14.43 -2.15
N PHE A 257 -9.13 -14.15 -3.45
CA PHE A 257 -8.24 -14.75 -4.44
C PHE A 257 -6.74 -14.50 -4.18
N PRO A 258 -6.28 -13.25 -3.94
CA PRO A 258 -4.90 -13.00 -3.53
C PRO A 258 -4.54 -13.69 -2.20
N ILE A 259 -5.49 -13.75 -1.26
CA ILE A 259 -5.30 -14.37 0.05
C ILE A 259 -5.03 -15.87 -0.09
N ILE A 260 -5.79 -16.56 -0.96
CA ILE A 260 -5.57 -17.98 -1.26
C ILE A 260 -4.14 -18.22 -1.74
N ILE A 261 -3.66 -17.39 -2.67
CA ILE A 261 -2.29 -17.51 -3.19
C ILE A 261 -1.26 -17.25 -2.10
N TYR A 262 -1.45 -16.23 -1.28
CA TYR A 262 -0.54 -15.95 -0.15
C TYR A 262 -0.55 -17.10 0.89
N SER A 263 -1.70 -17.74 1.09
CA SER A 263 -1.82 -18.92 1.94
C SER A 263 -1.10 -20.14 1.34
N ILE A 264 -1.18 -20.34 0.02
CA ILE A 264 -0.40 -21.36 -0.69
C ILE A 264 1.10 -21.10 -0.52
N VAL A 265 1.55 -19.86 -0.62
CA VAL A 265 2.93 -19.46 -0.33
C VAL A 265 3.31 -19.85 1.11
N CYS A 266 2.46 -19.57 2.09
CA CYS A 266 2.69 -19.96 3.48
C CYS A 266 2.88 -21.48 3.65
N VAL A 267 2.01 -22.28 3.02
CA VAL A 267 2.10 -23.74 3.03
C VAL A 267 3.38 -24.25 2.34
N TYR A 268 3.77 -23.64 1.22
CA TYR A 268 5.03 -23.97 0.55
C TYR A 268 6.24 -23.72 1.45
N LEU A 269 6.23 -22.60 2.16
CA LEU A 269 7.33 -22.20 3.05
C LEU A 269 7.47 -23.08 4.31
N LEU A 270 6.40 -23.79 4.72
CA LEU A 270 6.49 -24.80 5.79
C LEU A 270 7.43 -25.96 5.44
N LYS A 271 7.52 -26.33 4.16
CA LYS A 271 8.28 -27.50 3.69
C LYS A 271 9.70 -27.14 3.24
N ASN A 272 10.03 -25.86 3.12
CA ASN A 272 11.29 -25.40 2.55
C ASN A 272 12.10 -24.59 3.53
N ARG A 273 13.42 -24.75 3.51
CA ARG A 273 14.32 -23.94 4.33
C ARG A 273 14.35 -22.49 3.82
N LEU A 274 14.10 -21.57 4.70
CA LEU A 274 14.20 -20.14 4.45
C LEU A 274 15.62 -19.64 4.73
N SER A 275 16.03 -18.62 3.98
CA SER A 275 17.27 -17.89 4.31
C SER A 275 17.11 -17.12 5.64
N ASP A 276 18.21 -16.86 6.35
CA ASP A 276 18.19 -16.15 7.64
C ASP A 276 17.48 -14.79 7.54
N LYS A 277 17.62 -14.10 6.41
CA LYS A 277 16.92 -12.83 6.17
C LYS A 277 15.40 -12.99 6.19
N LEU A 278 14.89 -14.03 5.53
CA LEU A 278 13.45 -14.31 5.50
C LEU A 278 12.95 -14.86 6.84
N LEU A 279 13.75 -15.68 7.52
CA LEU A 279 13.41 -16.17 8.86
C LEU A 279 13.10 -15.02 9.82
N ARG A 280 13.84 -13.93 9.74
CA ARG A 280 13.60 -12.72 10.55
C ARG A 280 12.30 -11.98 10.20
N LEU A 281 11.84 -12.05 8.96
CA LEU A 281 10.66 -11.34 8.48
C LEU A 281 9.34 -12.14 8.62
N GLN A 282 9.39 -13.40 9.06
CA GLN A 282 8.20 -14.25 9.19
C GLN A 282 7.06 -13.62 10.02
N PRO A 283 7.33 -12.98 11.18
CA PRO A 283 6.27 -12.37 11.96
C PRO A 283 5.43 -11.38 11.16
N PHE A 284 6.09 -10.52 10.40
CA PHE A 284 5.42 -9.48 9.61
C PHE A 284 4.63 -10.05 8.43
N PHE A 285 5.13 -11.14 7.83
CA PHE A 285 4.40 -11.87 6.79
C PHE A 285 3.10 -12.46 7.36
N ILE A 286 3.18 -13.14 8.52
CA ILE A 286 2.02 -13.76 9.19
C ILE A 286 1.01 -12.67 9.59
N MET A 287 1.47 -11.57 10.19
CA MET A 287 0.61 -10.44 10.55
C MET A 287 -0.07 -9.84 9.32
N GLY A 288 0.69 -9.57 8.27
CA GLY A 288 0.14 -9.03 7.03
C GLY A 288 -0.94 -9.93 6.43
N LEU A 289 -0.73 -11.25 6.45
CA LEU A 289 -1.69 -12.23 5.95
C LEU A 289 -2.92 -12.32 6.87
N ALA A 290 -2.73 -12.29 8.19
CA ALA A 290 -3.83 -12.28 9.15
C ALA A 290 -4.75 -11.06 8.96
N TYR A 291 -4.17 -9.86 8.86
CA TYR A 291 -4.94 -8.64 8.59
C TYR A 291 -5.64 -8.69 7.22
N GLN A 292 -4.99 -9.29 6.21
CA GLN A 292 -5.62 -9.47 4.90
C GLN A 292 -6.85 -10.39 4.98
N ILE A 293 -6.79 -11.46 5.78
CA ILE A 293 -7.92 -12.37 6.02
C ILE A 293 -9.03 -11.66 6.80
N MET A 294 -8.69 -10.94 7.86
CA MET A 294 -9.66 -10.16 8.66
C MET A 294 -10.37 -9.09 7.80
N SER A 295 -9.67 -8.54 6.80
CA SER A 295 -10.22 -7.52 5.90
C SER A 295 -11.37 -8.02 5.03
N LEU A 296 -11.56 -9.33 4.90
CA LEU A 296 -12.73 -9.90 4.22
C LEU A 296 -14.04 -9.61 4.98
N LYS A 297 -13.94 -9.36 6.27
CA LYS A 297 -15.07 -9.05 7.15
C LYS A 297 -15.15 -7.58 7.52
N VAL A 298 -14.02 -6.97 7.90
CA VAL A 298 -13.97 -5.57 8.35
C VAL A 298 -13.00 -4.78 7.48
N TYR A 299 -13.52 -3.80 6.74
CA TYR A 299 -12.73 -3.05 5.75
C TYR A 299 -11.52 -2.31 6.33
N VAL A 300 -11.58 -1.87 7.59
CA VAL A 300 -10.47 -1.15 8.21
C VAL A 300 -9.18 -1.98 8.21
N PHE A 301 -9.30 -3.31 8.34
CA PHE A 301 -8.14 -4.21 8.27
C PHE A 301 -7.48 -4.26 6.89
N TYR A 302 -8.17 -3.89 5.82
CA TYR A 302 -7.56 -3.76 4.50
C TYR A 302 -6.46 -2.70 4.49
N ARG A 303 -6.70 -1.55 5.14
CA ARG A 303 -5.70 -0.48 5.27
C ARG A 303 -4.52 -0.90 6.14
N ILE A 304 -4.78 -1.65 7.21
CA ILE A 304 -3.73 -2.20 8.09
C ILE A 304 -2.92 -3.25 7.33
N ALA A 305 -3.57 -4.13 6.58
CA ALA A 305 -2.92 -5.14 5.76
C ALA A 305 -1.98 -4.52 4.71
N ASP A 306 -2.37 -3.40 4.08
CA ASP A 306 -1.50 -2.68 3.13
C ASP A 306 -0.20 -2.18 3.79
N SER A 307 -0.22 -1.90 5.10
CA SER A 307 0.98 -1.52 5.87
C SER A 307 2.01 -2.65 5.97
N TYR A 308 1.56 -3.90 5.99
CA TYR A 308 2.42 -5.08 6.05
C TYR A 308 2.62 -5.78 4.70
N LYS A 309 1.96 -5.32 3.65
CA LYS A 309 1.92 -6.00 2.36
C LYS A 309 3.30 -6.18 1.70
N ILE A 310 4.23 -5.24 1.95
CA ILE A 310 5.60 -5.36 1.43
C ILE A 310 6.29 -6.66 1.86
N TYR A 311 6.01 -7.14 3.08
CA TYR A 311 6.54 -8.42 3.56
C TYR A 311 5.95 -9.59 2.77
N ILE A 312 4.65 -9.56 2.49
CA ILE A 312 3.99 -10.58 1.66
C ILE A 312 4.64 -10.61 0.26
N LEU A 313 4.93 -9.44 -0.32
CA LEU A 313 5.55 -9.36 -1.64
C LEU A 313 6.98 -9.89 -1.67
N ILE A 314 7.76 -9.71 -0.59
CA ILE A 314 9.11 -10.27 -0.46
C ILE A 314 9.04 -11.80 -0.43
N PHE A 315 8.15 -12.39 0.37
CA PHE A 315 7.96 -13.83 0.44
C PHE A 315 7.41 -14.40 -0.86
N LEU A 316 6.48 -13.71 -1.51
CA LEU A 316 5.93 -14.07 -2.79
C LEU A 316 7.01 -14.11 -3.88
N ALA A 317 7.84 -13.07 -3.97
CA ALA A 317 8.94 -13.00 -4.92
C ALA A 317 9.94 -14.15 -4.71
N TYR A 318 10.30 -14.43 -3.47
CA TYR A 318 11.16 -15.55 -3.12
C TYR A 318 10.57 -16.89 -3.57
N THR A 319 9.32 -17.16 -3.21
CA THR A 319 8.63 -18.41 -3.49
C THR A 319 8.51 -18.66 -4.99
N ILE A 320 8.07 -17.66 -5.77
CA ILE A 320 7.90 -17.77 -7.21
C ILE A 320 9.22 -18.15 -7.88
N VAL A 321 10.28 -17.39 -7.62
CA VAL A 321 11.56 -17.62 -8.30
C VAL A 321 12.17 -18.95 -7.84
N THR A 322 12.01 -19.31 -6.56
CA THR A 322 12.53 -20.60 -6.06
C THR A 322 11.81 -21.78 -6.69
N ILE A 323 10.46 -21.76 -6.77
CA ILE A 323 9.70 -22.83 -7.43
C ILE A 323 10.09 -22.93 -8.91
N THR A 324 10.29 -21.80 -9.59
CA THR A 324 10.68 -21.79 -11.00
C THR A 324 12.09 -22.34 -11.22
N LYS A 325 13.01 -22.14 -10.26
CA LYS A 325 14.39 -22.62 -10.33
C LYS A 325 14.57 -24.06 -9.83
N ASP A 326 13.62 -24.60 -9.09
CA ASP A 326 13.74 -25.96 -8.54
C ASP A 326 13.69 -27.02 -9.64
N SER A 327 14.89 -27.42 -10.08
CA SER A 327 15.09 -28.43 -11.13
C SER A 327 14.62 -29.83 -10.76
N ARG A 328 14.33 -30.11 -9.49
CA ARG A 328 13.77 -31.39 -9.03
C ARG A 328 12.33 -31.59 -9.44
N LEU A 329 11.64 -30.54 -9.81
CA LEU A 329 10.27 -30.57 -10.31
C LEU A 329 10.28 -30.56 -11.83
N LEU A 330 10.64 -31.69 -12.48
CA LEU A 330 10.46 -31.93 -13.93
C LEU A 330 11.01 -30.81 -14.87
N HIS A 331 11.24 -31.16 -16.16
CA HIS A 331 11.72 -30.27 -17.21
C HIS A 331 11.39 -28.77 -16.98
N LYS A 332 12.36 -27.86 -17.15
CA LYS A 332 12.22 -26.38 -16.98
C LYS A 332 10.91 -25.82 -17.53
N GLN A 333 10.39 -26.36 -18.59
CA GLN A 333 9.12 -25.93 -19.20
C GLN A 333 7.90 -26.21 -18.31
N VAL A 334 7.87 -27.34 -17.59
CA VAL A 334 6.78 -27.72 -16.70
C VAL A 334 6.82 -26.83 -15.42
N ALA A 335 8.02 -26.51 -14.92
CA ALA A 335 8.16 -25.59 -13.79
C ALA A 335 7.69 -24.17 -14.16
N LEU A 336 8.06 -23.67 -15.34
CA LEU A 336 7.59 -22.39 -15.88
C LEU A 336 6.06 -22.40 -16.06
N PHE A 337 5.50 -23.45 -16.61
CA PHE A 337 4.06 -23.57 -16.82
C PHE A 337 3.29 -23.63 -15.48
N ARG A 338 3.78 -24.37 -14.49
CA ARG A 338 3.21 -24.39 -13.12
C ARG A 338 3.27 -23.02 -12.47
N THR A 339 4.41 -22.34 -12.55
CA THR A 339 4.57 -20.98 -12.02
C THR A 339 3.59 -20.04 -12.70
N PHE A 340 3.47 -20.11 -14.02
CA PHE A 340 2.49 -19.33 -14.77
C PHE A 340 1.06 -19.62 -14.29
N LEU A 341 0.65 -20.89 -14.17
CA LEU A 341 -0.69 -21.26 -13.71
C LEU A 341 -0.99 -20.76 -12.28
N LEU A 342 -0.03 -20.85 -11.37
CA LEU A 342 -0.23 -20.43 -9.99
C LEU A 342 -0.30 -18.91 -9.84
N PHE A 343 0.49 -18.16 -10.62
CA PHE A 343 0.68 -16.73 -10.39
C PHE A 343 0.01 -15.84 -11.42
N SER A 344 -0.33 -16.34 -12.62
CA SER A 344 -1.10 -15.56 -13.58
C SER A 344 -2.44 -15.07 -13.01
N PRO A 345 -3.21 -15.88 -12.25
CA PRO A 345 -4.43 -15.40 -11.63
C PRO A 345 -4.19 -14.27 -10.62
N LEU A 346 -3.10 -14.32 -9.82
CA LEU A 346 -2.75 -13.22 -8.91
C LEU A 346 -2.43 -11.93 -9.68
N VAL A 347 -1.56 -12.04 -10.69
CA VAL A 347 -1.20 -10.91 -11.54
C VAL A 347 -2.44 -10.35 -12.23
N LEU A 348 -3.28 -11.20 -12.78
CA LEU A 348 -4.55 -10.80 -13.41
C LEU A 348 -5.51 -10.15 -12.41
N SER A 349 -5.66 -10.70 -11.20
CA SER A 349 -6.50 -10.10 -10.15
C SER A 349 -6.00 -8.73 -9.73
N LEU A 350 -4.68 -8.56 -9.53
CA LEU A 350 -4.10 -7.28 -9.15
C LEU A 350 -4.19 -6.27 -10.28
N LEU A 351 -3.91 -6.67 -11.52
CA LEU A 351 -4.09 -5.83 -12.70
C LEU A 351 -5.57 -5.49 -12.93
N PHE A 352 -6.47 -6.44 -12.72
CA PHE A 352 -7.91 -6.21 -12.86
C PHE A 352 -8.38 -5.15 -11.86
N ASN A 353 -8.00 -5.25 -10.59
CA ASN A 353 -8.37 -4.26 -9.58
C ASN A 353 -7.83 -2.87 -9.90
N THR A 354 -6.58 -2.74 -10.33
CA THR A 354 -5.97 -1.45 -10.62
C THR A 354 -6.35 -0.90 -11.99
N MET A 355 -6.38 -1.75 -13.03
CA MET A 355 -6.47 -1.32 -14.42
C MET A 355 -7.87 -1.41 -15.02
N VAL A 356 -8.74 -2.26 -14.48
CA VAL A 356 -10.11 -2.43 -14.99
C VAL A 356 -11.12 -1.81 -14.03
N ARG A 357 -11.17 -2.25 -12.78
CA ARG A 357 -12.16 -1.79 -11.79
C ARG A 357 -12.03 -0.31 -11.48
N ASN A 358 -10.79 0.16 -11.30
CA ASN A 358 -10.49 1.56 -11.00
C ASN A 358 -9.98 2.33 -12.24
N ARG A 359 -10.28 1.84 -13.45
CA ARG A 359 -9.80 2.42 -14.71
C ARG A 359 -10.08 3.92 -14.81
N VAL A 360 -11.26 4.34 -14.41
CA VAL A 360 -11.69 5.74 -14.52
C VAL A 360 -10.78 6.65 -13.70
N LYS A 361 -10.31 6.20 -12.53
CA LYS A 361 -9.41 6.98 -11.65
C LYS A 361 -8.01 7.16 -12.24
N TYR A 362 -7.51 6.17 -13.00
CA TYR A 362 -6.11 6.12 -13.41
C TYR A 362 -5.89 6.30 -14.92
N TYR A 363 -6.93 6.12 -15.74
CA TYR A 363 -6.86 6.24 -17.19
C TYR A 363 -7.76 7.34 -17.76
N PRO A 364 -7.26 8.02 -18.80
CA PRO A 364 -5.90 8.02 -19.32
C PRO A 364 -4.92 8.67 -18.32
N TYR A 365 -3.63 8.30 -18.39
CA TYR A 365 -2.60 9.02 -17.64
C TYR A 365 -2.45 10.43 -18.21
N THR A 366 -2.49 11.42 -17.33
CA THR A 366 -2.27 12.82 -17.64
C THR A 366 -1.11 13.36 -16.83
N SER A 367 -0.31 14.27 -17.39
CA SER A 367 0.88 14.81 -16.74
C SER A 367 0.78 16.32 -16.55
N VAL A 368 1.65 16.86 -15.66
CA VAL A 368 1.77 18.31 -15.43
C VAL A 368 2.15 19.10 -16.68
N PHE A 369 2.72 18.44 -17.69
CA PHE A 369 3.05 19.06 -18.98
C PHE A 369 1.85 19.14 -19.92
N LYS A 370 0.92 18.18 -19.82
CA LYS A 370 -0.34 18.15 -20.57
C LYS A 370 -1.49 18.12 -19.59
N ARG A 371 -1.88 19.27 -19.05
CA ARG A 371 -2.91 19.43 -18.01
C ARG A 371 -4.31 19.21 -18.57
N GLU A 372 -4.61 17.98 -18.94
CA GLU A 372 -5.89 17.59 -19.50
C GLU A 372 -6.84 17.16 -18.38
N ILE A 373 -8.01 17.80 -18.30
CA ILE A 373 -9.07 17.43 -17.36
C ILE A 373 -9.94 16.36 -18.02
N ILE A 374 -9.98 15.19 -17.41
CA ILE A 374 -10.80 14.08 -17.89
C ILE A 374 -12.14 14.11 -17.18
N ARG A 375 -13.16 14.70 -17.82
CA ARG A 375 -14.51 14.90 -17.25
C ARG A 375 -15.07 13.62 -16.62
N LYS A 376 -14.90 12.46 -17.25
CA LYS A 376 -15.37 11.18 -16.71
C LYS A 376 -14.71 10.79 -15.38
N ARG A 377 -13.43 11.17 -15.19
CA ARG A 377 -12.70 10.94 -13.92
C ARG A 377 -13.23 11.87 -12.84
N GLU A 378 -13.37 13.15 -13.15
CA GLU A 378 -13.88 14.14 -12.22
C GLU A 378 -15.28 13.78 -11.71
N LEU A 379 -16.20 13.40 -12.60
CA LEU A 379 -17.54 12.91 -12.27
C LEU A 379 -17.55 11.66 -11.37
N HIS A 380 -16.51 10.81 -11.49
CA HIS A 380 -16.41 9.61 -10.68
C HIS A 380 -15.85 9.88 -9.27
N VAL A 381 -15.09 10.96 -9.13
CA VAL A 381 -14.34 11.27 -7.90
C VAL A 381 -15.03 12.35 -7.06
N HIS A 382 -15.81 13.22 -7.68
CA HIS A 382 -16.42 14.39 -7.06
C HIS A 382 -17.92 14.47 -7.28
N ASN A 383 -18.59 15.18 -6.35
CA ASN A 383 -19.94 15.66 -6.56
C ASN A 383 -19.96 16.81 -7.59
N GLU A 384 -21.07 17.00 -8.32
CA GLU A 384 -21.23 17.98 -9.39
C GLU A 384 -20.71 19.40 -9.10
N PRO A 385 -20.94 20.01 -7.91
CA PRO A 385 -20.47 21.36 -7.62
C PRO A 385 -18.94 21.51 -7.66
N MET A 386 -18.20 20.48 -7.24
CA MET A 386 -16.73 20.49 -7.31
C MET A 386 -16.18 20.36 -8.72
N ILE A 387 -16.96 19.76 -9.62
CA ILE A 387 -16.57 19.60 -11.04
C ILE A 387 -16.65 20.92 -11.77
N GLU A 388 -17.73 21.67 -11.59
CA GLU A 388 -17.90 22.99 -12.19
C GLU A 388 -16.81 23.96 -11.75
N TYR A 389 -16.53 23.99 -10.45
CA TYR A 389 -15.45 24.80 -9.88
C TYR A 389 -14.08 24.42 -10.47
N SER A 390 -13.80 23.15 -10.56
CA SER A 390 -12.56 22.59 -11.10
C SER A 390 -12.37 22.89 -12.59
N CYS A 391 -13.45 22.97 -13.36
CA CYS A 391 -13.42 23.32 -14.78
C CYS A 391 -13.26 24.84 -15.00
N ALA A 392 -13.89 25.66 -14.15
CA ALA A 392 -13.83 27.12 -14.23
C ALA A 392 -12.42 27.66 -13.93
N ASN A 393 -11.68 27.05 -13.01
CA ASN A 393 -10.37 27.52 -12.56
C ASN A 393 -9.19 26.77 -13.21
N LYS A 394 -9.35 26.33 -14.45
CA LYS A 394 -8.37 25.53 -15.21
C LYS A 394 -6.96 26.13 -15.30
N ASN A 395 -6.83 27.44 -15.23
CA ASN A 395 -5.58 28.17 -15.41
C ASN A 395 -4.89 28.61 -14.09
N GLN A 396 -5.54 28.46 -12.95
CA GLN A 396 -5.01 28.91 -11.67
C GLN A 396 -4.07 27.88 -11.01
N TYR A 397 -4.08 26.63 -11.43
CA TYR A 397 -3.25 25.54 -10.88
C TYR A 397 -2.04 25.30 -11.80
#